data_1e7f580201134d777f44f6558cf3a4b9
#
_entry.id   1e7f580201134d777f44f6558cf3a4b9
#
_cell.length_a   1.000
_cell.length_b   1.000
_cell.length_c   1.000
_cell.angle_alpha   90.00
_cell.angle_beta   90.00
_cell.angle_gamma   90.00
#
_symmetry.space_group_name_H-M   'P 1'
#
loop_
_entity.id
_entity.type
_entity.pdbx_description
1 polymer ?
#
loop_
_entity_poly.entity_id
_entity_poly.type
_entity_poly.pdbx_seq_one_letter_code
_entity_poly.pdbx_strand_id
1 'polypeptide(L)'
;MPRLPVTSRPPIPANELLGWYDIARRDLPWREPGVSAWQILVSEFMLQQTPVARVLPIWTDWVQSWPTASATAAASAADVLRAWGKLGYPRRAKRLHECAIVIARDYGDEVPEDVETLLTLPGVGSYTARAIACFAYQQPVPVVDTNVRRVVARVVHGLADAGAPSATRDHADVSALLPADATAPRFSVALMELGATVCTARAPRCGLCPLGSCGWRSAGYPPAQGPARRVQTYAGTDRQVRGRLMDVLRANDSPVTRAELDVAWLTDTAQRDRALYSLLADGLVTQTRDGRFALAGEE
;
A
#
# COMPACT_ATOMS: atom_id res chain seq x y z
N MET A 1 2.61 -27.11 -19.00
CA MET A 1 2.13 -26.77 -20.36
C MET A 1 2.92 -25.58 -20.87
N PRO A 2 3.50 -25.62 -22.05
CA PRO A 2 4.19 -24.47 -22.63
C PRO A 2 3.17 -23.36 -22.91
N ARG A 3 3.48 -22.14 -22.49
CA ARG A 3 2.68 -20.94 -22.80
C ARG A 3 2.81 -20.67 -24.29
N LEU A 4 1.68 -20.46 -24.96
CA LEU A 4 1.67 -20.00 -26.35
C LEU A 4 2.42 -18.65 -26.44
N PRO A 5 3.16 -18.41 -27.53
CA PRO A 5 3.89 -17.16 -27.70
C PRO A 5 2.92 -15.96 -27.74
N VAL A 6 3.34 -14.84 -27.17
CA VAL A 6 2.60 -13.57 -26.96
C VAL A 6 2.12 -12.91 -28.28
N THR A 7 2.29 -13.52 -29.42
CA THR A 7 2.20 -12.86 -30.74
C THR A 7 0.80 -12.65 -31.32
N SER A 8 -0.29 -12.92 -30.58
CA SER A 8 -1.64 -12.77 -31.16
C SER A 8 -2.69 -12.06 -30.26
N ARG A 9 -2.30 -11.43 -29.15
CA ARG A 9 -3.27 -10.75 -28.29
C ARG A 9 -3.16 -9.24 -28.48
N PRO A 10 -4.32 -8.55 -28.70
CA PRO A 10 -4.31 -7.11 -28.82
C PRO A 10 -3.84 -6.51 -27.46
N PRO A 11 -2.94 -5.52 -27.49
CA PRO A 11 -2.59 -4.77 -26.30
C PRO A 11 -3.86 -4.14 -25.72
N ILE A 12 -3.82 -3.78 -24.44
CA ILE A 12 -4.91 -2.99 -23.82
C ILE A 12 -4.95 -1.64 -24.56
N PRO A 13 -6.05 -1.27 -25.24
CA PRO A 13 -6.12 -0.02 -25.99
C PRO A 13 -6.08 1.18 -25.02
N ALA A 14 -5.05 2.01 -25.14
CA ALA A 14 -4.84 3.15 -24.23
C ALA A 14 -5.99 4.15 -24.28
N ASN A 15 -6.51 4.45 -25.47
CA ASN A 15 -7.63 5.37 -25.67
C ASN A 15 -8.93 4.90 -24.98
N GLU A 16 -9.26 3.61 -25.05
CA GLU A 16 -10.44 3.06 -24.37
C GLU A 16 -10.29 3.12 -22.86
N LEU A 17 -9.13 2.72 -22.34
CA LEU A 17 -8.83 2.73 -20.92
C LEU A 17 -8.82 4.14 -20.33
N LEU A 18 -8.16 5.07 -21.01
CA LEU A 18 -8.03 6.46 -20.58
C LEU A 18 -9.37 7.21 -20.67
N GLY A 19 -10.14 7.02 -21.75
CA GLY A 19 -11.47 7.61 -21.89
C GLY A 19 -12.44 7.14 -20.79
N TRP A 20 -12.37 5.87 -20.42
CA TRP A 20 -13.13 5.34 -19.28
C TRP A 20 -12.64 5.95 -17.95
N TYR A 21 -11.33 6.04 -17.76
CA TYR A 21 -10.74 6.57 -16.54
C TYR A 21 -11.16 8.01 -16.28
N ASP A 22 -11.27 8.84 -17.30
CA ASP A 22 -11.71 10.23 -17.18
C ASP A 22 -13.11 10.37 -16.57
N ILE A 23 -13.98 9.42 -16.85
CA ILE A 23 -15.38 9.46 -16.41
C ILE A 23 -15.59 8.69 -15.10
N ALA A 24 -14.87 7.58 -14.91
CA ALA A 24 -15.16 6.59 -13.87
C ALA A 24 -14.14 6.54 -12.72
N ARG A 25 -13.09 7.36 -12.76
CA ARG A 25 -12.08 7.40 -11.69
C ARG A 25 -12.72 7.83 -10.38
N ARG A 26 -12.22 7.27 -9.28
CA ARG A 26 -12.57 7.75 -7.94
C ARG A 26 -11.89 9.07 -7.64
N ASP A 27 -12.59 9.97 -6.97
CA ASP A 27 -12.02 11.20 -6.43
C ASP A 27 -11.20 10.83 -5.19
N LEU A 28 -9.89 10.87 -5.34
CA LEU A 28 -8.94 10.57 -4.27
C LEU A 28 -8.04 11.80 -4.08
N PRO A 29 -7.99 12.38 -2.86
CA PRO A 29 -7.31 13.65 -2.64
C PRO A 29 -5.82 13.63 -3.01
N TRP A 30 -5.16 12.49 -2.91
CA TRP A 30 -3.76 12.34 -3.36
C TRP A 30 -3.57 12.27 -4.88
N ARG A 31 -4.65 12.42 -5.66
CA ARG A 31 -4.63 12.53 -7.14
C ARG A 31 -4.94 13.93 -7.64
N GLU A 32 -5.24 14.85 -6.72
CA GLU A 32 -5.58 16.23 -7.09
C GLU A 32 -4.36 17.00 -7.56
N PRO A 33 -4.54 17.96 -8.49
CA PRO A 33 -3.48 18.86 -8.89
C PRO A 33 -2.85 19.60 -7.70
N GLY A 34 -1.53 19.70 -7.68
CA GLY A 34 -0.81 20.42 -6.61
C GLY A 34 -0.47 19.58 -5.38
N VAL A 35 -0.88 18.32 -5.34
CA VAL A 35 -0.43 17.39 -4.28
C VAL A 35 1.05 17.09 -4.46
N SER A 36 1.84 17.28 -3.39
CA SER A 36 3.29 17.08 -3.42
C SER A 36 3.68 15.61 -3.52
N ALA A 37 4.91 15.34 -3.99
CA ALA A 37 5.47 13.99 -4.03
C ALA A 37 5.52 13.36 -2.63
N TRP A 38 5.77 14.15 -1.58
CA TRP A 38 5.69 13.69 -0.20
C TRP A 38 4.29 13.20 0.18
N GLN A 39 3.26 13.98 -0.12
CA GLN A 39 1.87 13.62 0.20
C GLN A 39 1.42 12.36 -0.56
N ILE A 40 1.88 12.19 -1.81
CA ILE A 40 1.66 10.96 -2.58
C ILE A 40 2.38 9.79 -1.90
N LEU A 41 3.63 9.96 -1.46
CA LEU A 41 4.40 8.93 -0.77
C LEU A 41 3.72 8.50 0.54
N VAL A 42 3.20 9.43 1.33
CA VAL A 42 2.39 9.15 2.53
C VAL A 42 1.19 8.26 2.16
N SER A 43 0.45 8.60 1.10
CA SER A 43 -0.70 7.80 0.66
C SER A 43 -0.29 6.37 0.29
N GLU A 44 0.83 6.20 -0.42
CA GLU A 44 1.34 4.88 -0.83
C GLU A 44 1.77 4.02 0.37
N PHE A 45 2.36 4.61 1.41
CA PHE A 45 2.64 3.91 2.66
C PHE A 45 1.35 3.48 3.38
N MET A 46 0.36 4.35 3.44
CA MET A 46 -0.91 4.08 4.11
C MET A 46 -1.76 3.04 3.38
N LEU A 47 -1.72 3.03 2.04
CA LEU A 47 -2.49 2.11 1.19
C LEU A 47 -1.93 0.69 1.16
N GLN A 48 -0.71 0.44 1.63
CA GLN A 48 -0.17 -0.92 1.72
C GLN A 48 -1.11 -1.80 2.55
N GLN A 49 -1.83 -2.73 1.90
CA GLN A 49 -2.76 -3.67 2.53
C GLN A 49 -3.90 -3.01 3.36
N THR A 50 -4.18 -1.73 3.14
CA THR A 50 -5.24 -1.00 3.84
C THR A 50 -6.24 -0.42 2.83
N PRO A 51 -7.55 -0.65 3.00
CA PRO A 51 -8.57 -0.10 2.09
C PRO A 51 -8.59 1.43 2.09
N VAL A 52 -8.86 2.02 0.93
CA VAL A 52 -8.95 3.48 0.70
C VAL A 52 -9.83 4.18 1.73
N ALA A 53 -11.01 3.63 2.02
CA ALA A 53 -11.97 4.23 2.96
C ALA A 53 -11.40 4.41 4.39
N ARG A 54 -10.41 3.58 4.79
CA ARG A 54 -9.74 3.72 6.08
C ARG A 54 -8.55 4.67 6.03
N VAL A 55 -7.92 4.77 4.86
CA VAL A 55 -6.76 5.66 4.65
C VAL A 55 -7.18 7.11 4.53
N LEU A 56 -8.25 7.37 3.80
CA LEU A 56 -8.68 8.70 3.43
C LEU A 56 -8.74 9.68 4.61
N PRO A 57 -9.48 9.43 5.71
CA PRO A 57 -9.51 10.37 6.83
C PRO A 57 -8.14 10.56 7.50
N ILE A 58 -7.38 9.48 7.68
CA ILE A 58 -6.08 9.54 8.35
C ILE A 58 -5.05 10.30 7.48
N TRP A 59 -5.07 10.10 6.17
CA TRP A 59 -4.21 10.82 5.26
C TRP A 59 -4.52 12.33 5.26
N THR A 60 -5.80 12.70 5.27
CA THR A 60 -6.22 14.09 5.30
C THR A 60 -5.70 14.80 6.56
N ASP A 61 -5.91 14.18 7.73
CA ASP A 61 -5.42 14.71 9.00
C ASP A 61 -3.88 14.78 9.04
N TRP A 62 -3.22 13.78 8.48
CA TRP A 62 -1.75 13.69 8.42
C TRP A 62 -1.14 14.82 7.61
N VAL A 63 -1.61 15.02 6.37
CA VAL A 63 -1.03 16.04 5.48
C VAL A 63 -1.37 17.46 5.91
N GLN A 64 -2.45 17.62 6.67
CA GLN A 64 -2.78 18.89 7.31
C GLN A 64 -1.82 19.19 8.47
N SER A 65 -1.49 18.20 9.29
CA SER A 65 -0.60 18.33 10.44
C SER A 65 0.86 18.41 10.02
N TRP A 66 1.26 17.60 9.03
CA TRP A 66 2.63 17.44 8.55
C TRP A 66 2.69 17.46 7.02
N PRO A 67 2.60 18.68 6.42
CA PRO A 67 2.53 18.82 4.96
C PRO A 67 3.82 18.44 4.22
N THR A 68 4.97 18.35 4.93
CA THR A 68 6.29 18.07 4.35
C THR A 68 6.98 16.92 5.08
N ALA A 69 8.06 16.39 4.48
CA ALA A 69 8.87 15.36 5.12
C ALA A 69 9.55 15.91 6.39
N SER A 70 10.07 17.14 6.34
CA SER A 70 10.69 17.80 7.50
C SER A 70 9.71 17.98 8.65
N ALA A 71 8.45 18.36 8.38
CA ALA A 71 7.41 18.47 9.41
C ALA A 71 7.13 17.11 10.07
N THR A 72 7.06 16.02 9.29
CA THR A 72 6.92 14.66 9.83
C THR A 72 8.18 14.22 10.59
N ALA A 73 9.37 14.55 10.09
CA ALA A 73 10.63 14.20 10.72
C ALA A 73 10.83 14.89 12.09
N ALA A 74 10.28 16.09 12.25
CA ALA A 74 10.32 16.84 13.51
C ALA A 74 9.32 16.33 14.57
N ALA A 75 8.31 15.55 14.16
CA ALA A 75 7.35 14.95 15.08
C ALA A 75 8.03 13.84 15.92
N SER A 76 7.53 13.59 17.13
CA SER A 76 7.98 12.44 17.89
C SER A 76 7.51 11.12 17.24
N ALA A 77 8.27 10.03 17.46
CA ALA A 77 7.84 8.71 17.00
C ALA A 77 6.47 8.32 17.60
N ALA A 78 6.18 8.76 18.82
CA ALA A 78 4.91 8.54 19.49
C ALA A 78 3.76 9.28 18.80
N ASP A 79 3.93 10.56 18.43
CA ASP A 79 2.92 11.33 17.71
C ASP A 79 2.60 10.69 16.35
N VAL A 80 3.64 10.25 15.64
CA VAL A 80 3.51 9.52 14.37
C VAL A 80 2.71 8.22 14.56
N LEU A 81 2.97 7.47 15.63
CA LEU A 81 2.24 6.24 15.94
C LEU A 81 0.78 6.51 16.38
N ARG A 82 0.52 7.64 17.07
CA ARG A 82 -0.84 8.07 17.42
C ARG A 82 -1.63 8.47 16.17
N ALA A 83 -1.05 9.31 15.32
CA ALA A 83 -1.67 9.76 14.07
C ALA A 83 -1.93 8.60 13.10
N TRP A 84 -1.06 7.57 13.09
CA TRP A 84 -1.30 6.35 12.30
C TRP A 84 -2.55 5.59 12.74
N GLY A 85 -2.93 5.70 13.98
CA GLY A 85 -4.17 5.18 14.54
C GLY A 85 -4.39 3.69 14.22
N LYS A 86 -5.59 3.39 13.72
CA LYS A 86 -6.05 2.02 13.44
C LYS A 86 -5.80 1.55 11.99
N LEU A 87 -4.88 2.15 11.24
CA LEU A 87 -4.54 1.68 9.89
C LEU A 87 -3.99 0.25 9.89
N GLY A 88 -3.43 -0.18 11.02
CA GLY A 88 -2.79 -1.49 11.17
C GLY A 88 -1.34 -1.49 10.68
N TYR A 89 -0.62 -2.58 10.99
CA TYR A 89 0.79 -2.72 10.64
C TYR A 89 1.64 -1.50 11.03
N PRO A 90 1.73 -1.16 12.33
CA PRO A 90 2.33 0.10 12.81
C PRO A 90 3.82 0.25 12.48
N ARG A 91 4.52 -0.82 12.11
CA ARG A 91 5.87 -0.74 11.53
C ARG A 91 5.94 0.16 10.29
N ARG A 92 4.84 0.31 9.54
CA ARG A 92 4.80 1.21 8.38
C ARG A 92 4.88 2.68 8.80
N ALA A 93 4.23 3.03 9.93
CA ALA A 93 4.33 4.38 10.51
C ALA A 93 5.78 4.70 10.89
N LYS A 94 6.44 3.77 11.58
CA LYS A 94 7.87 3.89 11.92
C LYS A 94 8.74 4.04 10.68
N ARG A 95 8.51 3.21 9.64
CA ARG A 95 9.27 3.31 8.38
C ARG A 95 9.00 4.60 7.62
N LEU A 96 7.76 5.11 7.63
CA LEU A 96 7.44 6.40 7.05
C LEU A 96 8.14 7.55 7.79
N HIS A 97 8.21 7.50 9.13
CA HIS A 97 8.94 8.47 9.93
C HIS A 97 10.44 8.42 9.65
N GLU A 98 11.05 7.22 9.62
CA GLU A 98 12.45 7.04 9.24
C GLU A 98 12.73 7.56 7.82
N CYS A 99 11.80 7.33 6.88
CA CYS A 99 11.87 7.85 5.52
C CYS A 99 11.82 9.38 5.49
N ALA A 100 10.93 9.99 6.27
CA ALA A 100 10.83 11.44 6.41
C ALA A 100 12.12 12.07 6.91
N ILE A 101 12.75 11.46 7.93
CA ILE A 101 14.04 11.91 8.49
C ILE A 101 15.14 11.87 7.41
N VAL A 102 15.21 10.81 6.63
CA VAL A 102 16.21 10.68 5.54
C VAL A 102 15.94 11.72 4.45
N ILE A 103 14.69 11.90 4.02
CA ILE A 103 14.35 12.89 2.98
C ILE A 103 14.67 14.30 3.44
N ALA A 104 14.30 14.67 4.67
CA ALA A 104 14.59 16.00 5.21
C ALA A 104 16.09 16.25 5.34
N ARG A 105 16.87 15.27 5.82
CA ARG A 105 18.30 15.40 6.08
C ARG A 105 19.14 15.37 4.81
N ASP A 106 18.89 14.42 3.91
CA ASP A 106 19.79 14.06 2.82
C ASP A 106 19.34 14.61 1.46
N TYR A 107 18.06 14.98 1.33
CA TYR A 107 17.45 15.41 0.06
C TYR A 107 16.78 16.80 0.15
N GLY A 108 17.08 17.59 1.18
CA GLY A 108 16.58 18.96 1.30
C GLY A 108 15.06 19.08 1.35
N ASP A 109 14.39 18.09 1.95
CA ASP A 109 12.94 17.98 2.07
C ASP A 109 12.21 17.62 0.75
N GLU A 110 12.96 17.25 -0.29
CA GLU A 110 12.38 16.83 -1.57
C GLU A 110 12.47 15.32 -1.77
N VAL A 111 11.37 14.70 -2.19
CA VAL A 111 11.35 13.27 -2.47
C VAL A 111 12.14 13.01 -3.76
N PRO A 112 13.10 12.05 -3.77
CA PRO A 112 13.83 11.71 -4.99
C PRO A 112 12.91 11.26 -6.13
N GLU A 113 13.32 11.56 -7.38
CA GLU A 113 12.53 11.23 -8.56
C GLU A 113 12.81 9.85 -9.12
N ASP A 114 14.09 9.42 -9.06
CA ASP A 114 14.51 8.18 -9.70
C ASP A 114 14.27 6.94 -8.83
N VAL A 115 13.94 5.84 -9.51
CA VAL A 115 13.55 4.58 -8.84
C VAL A 115 14.69 4.00 -7.99
N GLU A 116 15.95 4.14 -8.41
CA GLU A 116 17.09 3.55 -7.71
C GLU A 116 17.33 4.28 -6.38
N THR A 117 17.30 5.60 -6.39
CA THR A 117 17.40 6.41 -5.16
C THR A 117 16.20 6.17 -4.25
N LEU A 118 14.98 6.15 -4.78
CA LEU A 118 13.77 5.84 -4.01
C LEU A 118 13.86 4.49 -3.30
N LEU A 119 14.48 3.48 -3.90
CA LEU A 119 14.67 2.15 -3.30
C LEU A 119 15.61 2.16 -2.09
N THR A 120 16.44 3.19 -1.91
CA THR A 120 17.32 3.33 -0.75
C THR A 120 16.59 3.85 0.49
N LEU A 121 15.41 4.45 0.31
CA LEU A 121 14.64 5.05 1.40
C LEU A 121 14.01 3.99 2.32
N PRO A 122 13.98 4.23 3.64
CA PRO A 122 13.38 3.32 4.61
C PRO A 122 11.92 2.99 4.27
N GLY A 123 11.61 1.70 4.13
CA GLY A 123 10.24 1.24 3.88
C GLY A 123 9.73 1.38 2.45
N VAL A 124 10.54 1.92 1.54
CA VAL A 124 10.22 2.02 0.11
C VAL A 124 10.68 0.75 -0.60
N GLY A 125 9.72 -0.02 -1.08
CA GLY A 125 9.98 -1.21 -1.91
C GLY A 125 9.78 -0.91 -3.40
N SER A 126 10.03 -1.93 -4.24
CA SER A 126 9.95 -1.81 -5.70
C SER A 126 8.62 -1.23 -6.22
N TYR A 127 7.49 -1.60 -5.60
CA TYR A 127 6.19 -1.02 -5.93
C TYR A 127 6.15 0.47 -5.59
N THR A 128 6.45 0.84 -4.34
CA THR A 128 6.36 2.24 -3.87
C THR A 128 7.30 3.15 -4.64
N ALA A 129 8.54 2.73 -4.89
CA ALA A 129 9.49 3.50 -5.69
C ALA A 129 8.94 3.82 -7.10
N ARG A 130 8.41 2.81 -7.80
CA ARG A 130 7.82 3.00 -9.12
C ARG A 130 6.51 3.79 -9.10
N ALA A 131 5.70 3.62 -8.06
CA ALA A 131 4.49 4.41 -7.87
C ALA A 131 4.81 5.90 -7.71
N ILE A 132 5.82 6.25 -6.91
CA ILE A 132 6.25 7.64 -6.74
C ILE A 132 6.84 8.21 -8.02
N ALA A 133 7.76 7.51 -8.68
CA ALA A 133 8.33 7.94 -9.96
C ALA A 133 7.23 8.17 -11.02
N CYS A 134 6.22 7.29 -11.05
CA CYS A 134 5.11 7.39 -12.00
C CYS A 134 4.11 8.48 -11.62
N PHE A 135 3.62 8.50 -10.37
CA PHE A 135 2.47 9.33 -9.98
C PHE A 135 2.87 10.77 -9.65
N ALA A 136 4.02 10.97 -8.99
CA ALA A 136 4.51 12.29 -8.64
C ALA A 136 5.31 12.95 -9.77
N TYR A 137 6.14 12.16 -10.46
CA TYR A 137 7.10 12.67 -11.42
C TYR A 137 6.79 12.32 -12.88
N GLN A 138 5.63 11.71 -13.11
CA GLN A 138 5.13 11.38 -14.45
C GLN A 138 6.11 10.54 -15.30
N GLN A 139 6.91 9.70 -14.64
CA GLN A 139 7.85 8.82 -15.34
C GLN A 139 7.12 7.60 -15.93
N PRO A 140 7.46 7.18 -17.16
CA PRO A 140 6.82 6.06 -17.83
C PRO A 140 7.34 4.70 -17.32
N VAL A 141 7.23 4.46 -16.01
CA VAL A 141 7.69 3.24 -15.36
C VAL A 141 6.52 2.30 -15.07
N PRO A 142 6.70 0.96 -15.15
CA PRO A 142 5.63 0.01 -14.85
C PRO A 142 5.32 0.00 -13.36
N VAL A 143 4.07 0.31 -12.99
CA VAL A 143 3.55 0.21 -11.63
C VAL A 143 2.68 -1.03 -11.51
N VAL A 144 3.08 -1.98 -10.67
CA VAL A 144 2.46 -3.30 -10.62
C VAL A 144 2.04 -3.67 -9.20
N ASP A 145 0.75 -3.50 -8.92
CA ASP A 145 0.09 -4.00 -7.71
C ASP A 145 -0.69 -5.30 -7.97
N THR A 146 -1.39 -5.79 -6.98
CA THR A 146 -2.24 -6.97 -7.11
C THR A 146 -3.42 -6.78 -8.05
N ASN A 147 -3.90 -5.55 -8.23
CA ASN A 147 -4.98 -5.20 -9.14
C ASN A 147 -4.48 -5.24 -10.59
N VAL A 148 -3.36 -4.58 -10.86
CA VAL A 148 -2.71 -4.57 -12.18
C VAL A 148 -2.34 -5.99 -12.61
N ARG A 149 -1.71 -6.78 -11.74
CA ARG A 149 -1.39 -8.19 -12.01
C ARG A 149 -2.62 -9.00 -12.42
N ARG A 150 -3.74 -8.80 -11.74
CA ARG A 150 -4.99 -9.49 -12.06
C ARG A 150 -5.57 -9.06 -13.40
N VAL A 151 -5.56 -7.75 -13.70
CA VAL A 151 -6.04 -7.23 -15.00
C VAL A 151 -5.20 -7.83 -16.13
N VAL A 152 -3.88 -7.79 -16.03
CA VAL A 152 -2.96 -8.37 -17.02
C VAL A 152 -3.19 -9.87 -17.19
N ALA A 153 -3.31 -10.62 -16.09
CA ALA A 153 -3.58 -12.06 -16.15
C ALA A 153 -4.88 -12.35 -16.92
N ARG A 154 -5.94 -11.59 -16.68
CA ARG A 154 -7.23 -11.81 -17.33
C ARG A 154 -7.26 -11.31 -18.76
N VAL A 155 -6.82 -10.08 -18.99
CA VAL A 155 -6.94 -9.45 -20.30
C VAL A 155 -5.93 -10.03 -21.29
N VAL A 156 -4.66 -10.12 -20.86
CA VAL A 156 -3.56 -10.51 -21.74
C VAL A 156 -3.35 -12.03 -21.76
N HIS A 157 -3.30 -12.66 -20.57
CA HIS A 157 -2.97 -14.09 -20.48
C HIS A 157 -4.18 -15.03 -20.46
N GLY A 158 -5.41 -14.51 -20.35
CA GLY A 158 -6.63 -15.32 -20.33
C GLY A 158 -6.79 -16.21 -19.08
N LEU A 159 -6.12 -15.83 -17.99
CA LEU A 159 -6.11 -16.55 -16.72
C LEU A 159 -7.00 -15.84 -15.69
N ALA A 160 -7.66 -16.59 -14.81
CA ALA A 160 -8.51 -16.01 -13.77
C ALA A 160 -7.72 -15.16 -12.75
N ASP A 161 -6.49 -15.54 -12.46
CA ASP A 161 -5.57 -14.83 -11.56
C ASP A 161 -4.12 -14.88 -12.07
N ALA A 162 -3.27 -14.05 -11.45
CA ALA A 162 -1.87 -13.90 -11.87
C ALA A 162 -0.91 -14.98 -11.32
N GLY A 163 -1.41 -15.90 -10.48
CA GLY A 163 -0.57 -16.89 -9.83
C GLY A 163 0.45 -16.27 -8.85
N ALA A 164 1.57 -17.00 -8.64
CA ALA A 164 2.64 -16.53 -7.76
C ALA A 164 3.28 -15.22 -8.27
N PRO A 165 3.62 -14.25 -7.37
CA PRO A 165 4.32 -13.03 -7.75
C PRO A 165 5.69 -13.32 -8.37
N SER A 166 6.02 -12.55 -9.42
CA SER A 166 7.34 -12.55 -10.05
C SER A 166 7.62 -11.13 -10.56
N ALA A 167 8.44 -10.39 -9.84
CA ALA A 167 8.73 -9.00 -10.17
C ALA A 167 9.21 -8.83 -11.62
N THR A 168 10.15 -9.67 -12.07
CA THR A 168 10.70 -9.60 -13.42
C THR A 168 9.61 -9.80 -14.49
N ARG A 169 8.82 -10.87 -14.36
CA ARG A 169 7.74 -11.15 -15.32
C ARG A 169 6.65 -10.08 -15.26
N ASP A 170 6.19 -9.75 -14.06
CA ASP A 170 5.07 -8.85 -13.86
C ASP A 170 5.41 -7.42 -14.35
N HIS A 171 6.65 -6.96 -14.15
CA HIS A 171 7.14 -5.69 -14.71
C HIS A 171 7.29 -5.75 -16.23
N ALA A 172 7.84 -6.84 -16.79
CA ALA A 172 7.97 -6.99 -18.25
C ALA A 172 6.61 -6.99 -18.94
N ASP A 173 5.63 -7.70 -18.38
CA ASP A 173 4.26 -7.74 -18.91
C ASP A 173 3.64 -6.32 -18.95
N VAL A 174 3.78 -5.53 -17.87
CA VAL A 174 3.23 -4.17 -17.81
C VAL A 174 4.03 -3.20 -18.69
N SER A 175 5.37 -3.30 -18.71
CA SER A 175 6.20 -2.46 -19.60
C SER A 175 5.82 -2.60 -21.07
N ALA A 176 5.50 -3.81 -21.51
CA ALA A 176 5.06 -4.09 -22.87
C ALA A 176 3.67 -3.51 -23.21
N LEU A 177 2.90 -3.08 -22.21
CA LEU A 177 1.58 -2.48 -22.37
C LEU A 177 1.61 -0.96 -22.29
N LEU A 178 2.66 -0.37 -21.73
CA LEU A 178 2.75 1.08 -21.56
C LEU A 178 2.76 1.78 -22.94
N PRO A 179 1.96 2.84 -23.11
CA PRO A 179 2.11 3.73 -24.26
C PRO A 179 3.53 4.30 -24.34
N ALA A 180 4.01 4.54 -25.56
CA ALA A 180 5.32 5.14 -25.80
C ALA A 180 5.34 6.67 -25.68
N ASP A 181 4.24 7.27 -25.29
CA ASP A 181 4.04 8.72 -25.20
C ASP A 181 3.81 9.18 -23.73
N ALA A 182 3.57 10.46 -23.55
CA ALA A 182 3.34 11.10 -22.25
C ALA A 182 2.09 10.56 -21.50
N THR A 183 1.29 9.69 -22.11
CA THR A 183 0.10 9.11 -21.44
C THR A 183 0.44 7.89 -20.60
N ALA A 184 1.67 7.35 -20.65
CA ALA A 184 2.08 6.15 -19.95
C ALA A 184 1.85 6.21 -18.42
N PRO A 185 2.16 7.29 -17.69
CA PRO A 185 1.88 7.37 -16.25
C PRO A 185 0.39 7.31 -15.96
N ARG A 186 -0.42 8.03 -16.73
CA ARG A 186 -1.87 8.04 -16.59
C ARG A 186 -2.49 6.68 -16.95
N PHE A 187 -1.93 5.97 -17.92
CA PHE A 187 -2.30 4.61 -18.26
C PHE A 187 -2.05 3.66 -17.07
N SER A 188 -0.92 3.78 -16.36
CA SER A 188 -0.61 2.98 -15.18
C SER A 188 -1.66 3.19 -14.07
N VAL A 189 -2.05 4.44 -13.80
CA VAL A 189 -3.10 4.77 -12.83
C VAL A 189 -4.45 4.20 -13.26
N ALA A 190 -4.82 4.36 -14.54
CA ALA A 190 -6.07 3.86 -15.10
C ALA A 190 -6.17 2.33 -15.04
N LEU A 191 -5.07 1.63 -15.32
CA LEU A 191 -5.00 0.17 -15.22
C LEU A 191 -5.21 -0.33 -13.79
N MET A 192 -4.61 0.36 -12.82
CA MET A 192 -4.81 0.09 -11.40
C MET A 192 -6.26 0.35 -10.98
N GLU A 193 -6.86 1.47 -11.42
CA GLU A 193 -8.25 1.82 -11.14
C GLU A 193 -9.23 0.79 -11.72
N LEU A 194 -9.00 0.34 -12.95
CA LEU A 194 -9.79 -0.72 -13.58
C LEU A 194 -9.78 -1.99 -12.73
N GLY A 195 -8.62 -2.38 -12.23
CA GLY A 195 -8.49 -3.54 -11.35
C GLY A 195 -9.17 -3.35 -10.00
N ALA A 196 -9.11 -2.15 -9.44
CA ALA A 196 -9.71 -1.85 -8.14
C ALA A 196 -11.24 -1.76 -8.18
N THR A 197 -11.81 -1.24 -9.28
CA THR A 197 -13.23 -0.89 -9.34
C THR A 197 -14.07 -1.79 -10.23
N VAL A 198 -13.54 -2.32 -11.32
CA VAL A 198 -14.26 -3.12 -12.31
C VAL A 198 -13.78 -4.56 -12.35
N CYS A 199 -12.50 -4.79 -12.65
CA CYS A 199 -11.92 -6.12 -12.74
C CYS A 199 -11.54 -6.68 -11.37
N THR A 200 -12.50 -6.71 -10.45
CA THR A 200 -12.29 -7.11 -9.05
C THR A 200 -12.01 -8.62 -8.90
N ALA A 201 -11.45 -9.02 -7.74
CA ALA A 201 -11.01 -10.40 -7.54
C ALA A 201 -12.16 -11.41 -7.52
N ARG A 202 -13.25 -11.13 -6.78
CA ARG A 202 -14.33 -12.09 -6.53
C ARG A 202 -15.53 -11.92 -7.46
N ALA A 203 -15.91 -10.68 -7.77
CA ALA A 203 -17.09 -10.37 -8.56
C ALA A 203 -16.76 -9.28 -9.60
N PRO A 204 -16.03 -9.62 -10.67
CA PRO A 204 -15.69 -8.65 -11.71
C PRO A 204 -16.93 -8.17 -12.46
N ARG A 205 -17.03 -6.86 -12.64
CA ARG A 205 -18.14 -6.20 -13.33
C ARG A 205 -17.83 -6.07 -14.83
N CYS A 206 -17.74 -7.21 -15.52
CA CYS A 206 -17.31 -7.27 -16.92
C CYS A 206 -18.21 -6.49 -17.88
N GLY A 207 -19.50 -6.30 -17.55
CA GLY A 207 -20.42 -5.46 -18.32
C GLY A 207 -20.12 -3.95 -18.25
N LEU A 208 -19.31 -3.50 -17.26
CA LEU A 208 -18.83 -2.11 -17.11
C LEU A 208 -17.38 -1.94 -17.57
N CYS A 209 -16.75 -3.01 -18.08
CA CYS A 209 -15.36 -2.95 -18.49
C CYS A 209 -15.22 -2.22 -19.82
N PRO A 210 -14.33 -1.20 -19.91
CA PRO A 210 -14.14 -0.45 -21.15
C PRO A 210 -13.45 -1.27 -22.24
N LEU A 211 -12.78 -2.36 -21.87
CA LEU A 211 -11.96 -3.13 -22.80
C LEU A 211 -12.84 -4.06 -23.64
N GLY A 212 -12.87 -3.82 -24.93
CA GLY A 212 -13.61 -4.62 -25.91
C GLY A 212 -13.12 -6.06 -25.98
N SER A 213 -11.81 -6.29 -25.86
CA SER A 213 -11.15 -7.61 -25.87
C SER A 213 -10.62 -7.99 -24.48
N CYS A 214 -10.83 -9.25 -24.09
CA CYS A 214 -10.30 -9.80 -22.85
C CYS A 214 -10.10 -11.30 -23.00
N GLY A 215 -8.85 -11.77 -22.89
CA GLY A 215 -8.52 -13.18 -23.07
C GLY A 215 -9.28 -14.12 -22.15
N TRP A 216 -9.48 -13.73 -20.89
CA TRP A 216 -10.24 -14.54 -19.93
C TRP A 216 -11.73 -14.65 -20.27
N ARG A 217 -12.33 -13.53 -20.72
CA ARG A 217 -13.73 -13.51 -21.19
C ARG A 217 -13.89 -14.33 -22.47
N SER A 218 -12.99 -14.17 -23.42
CA SER A 218 -13.01 -14.93 -24.69
C SER A 218 -12.80 -16.43 -24.49
N ALA A 219 -12.10 -16.82 -23.43
CA ALA A 219 -11.91 -18.21 -23.05
C ALA A 219 -13.09 -18.80 -22.23
N GLY A 220 -14.19 -18.06 -22.07
CA GLY A 220 -15.37 -18.53 -21.32
C GLY A 220 -15.19 -18.51 -19.79
N TYR A 221 -14.38 -17.60 -19.27
CA TYR A 221 -14.15 -17.40 -17.83
C TYR A 221 -13.58 -18.64 -17.10
N PRO A 222 -12.49 -19.26 -17.58
CA PRO A 222 -11.94 -20.43 -16.92
C PRO A 222 -11.67 -20.13 -15.44
N PRO A 223 -11.91 -21.08 -14.52
CA PRO A 223 -11.68 -20.87 -13.09
C PRO A 223 -10.19 -20.72 -12.78
N ALA A 224 -9.90 -20.13 -11.61
CA ALA A 224 -8.54 -20.05 -11.09
C ALA A 224 -7.98 -21.46 -10.88
N GLN A 225 -6.71 -21.66 -11.23
CA GLN A 225 -6.01 -22.91 -11.03
C GLN A 225 -5.31 -22.90 -9.66
N GLY A 226 -5.43 -24.00 -8.92
CA GLY A 226 -4.77 -24.20 -7.62
C GLY A 226 -5.72 -24.09 -6.41
N PRO A 227 -5.22 -24.36 -5.21
CA PRO A 227 -6.02 -24.36 -4.01
C PRO A 227 -6.52 -22.95 -3.68
N ALA A 228 -7.76 -22.85 -3.22
CA ALA A 228 -8.34 -21.60 -2.76
C ALA A 228 -7.46 -20.98 -1.66
N ARG A 229 -7.13 -19.70 -1.76
CA ARG A 229 -6.39 -18.99 -0.73
C ARG A 229 -7.16 -19.00 0.59
N ARG A 230 -6.58 -19.60 1.60
CA ARG A 230 -7.16 -19.62 2.94
C ARG A 230 -7.28 -18.17 3.46
N VAL A 231 -8.50 -17.75 3.76
CA VAL A 231 -8.74 -16.43 4.37
C VAL A 231 -8.23 -16.50 5.80
N GLN A 232 -7.23 -15.71 6.12
CA GLN A 232 -6.71 -15.60 7.48
C GLN A 232 -7.69 -14.77 8.32
N THR A 233 -8.27 -15.37 9.35
CA THR A 233 -9.13 -14.66 10.30
C THR A 233 -8.29 -13.67 11.10
N TYR A 234 -8.87 -12.51 11.44
CA TYR A 234 -8.21 -11.51 12.29
C TYR A 234 -8.40 -11.83 13.78
N ALA A 235 -9.60 -12.32 14.13
CA ALA A 235 -9.98 -12.63 15.51
C ALA A 235 -9.09 -13.73 16.09
N GLY A 236 -8.62 -13.55 17.33
CA GLY A 236 -7.77 -14.49 18.05
C GLY A 236 -6.31 -14.54 17.60
N THR A 237 -5.86 -13.67 16.69
CA THR A 237 -4.46 -13.66 16.23
C THR A 237 -3.58 -12.71 17.06
N ASP A 238 -2.28 -12.96 17.09
CA ASP A 238 -1.28 -12.06 17.69
C ASP A 238 -1.37 -10.64 17.12
N ARG A 239 -1.79 -10.50 15.85
CA ARG A 239 -2.04 -9.20 15.22
C ARG A 239 -3.17 -8.43 15.89
N GLN A 240 -4.24 -9.13 16.33
CA GLN A 240 -5.32 -8.50 17.10
C GLN A 240 -4.83 -8.05 18.48
N VAL A 241 -4.09 -8.92 19.16
CA VAL A 241 -3.54 -8.62 20.50
C VAL A 241 -2.61 -7.43 20.46
N ARG A 242 -1.67 -7.42 19.50
CA ARG A 242 -0.79 -6.26 19.27
C ARG A 242 -1.58 -4.97 19.04
N GLY A 243 -2.67 -5.03 18.26
CA GLY A 243 -3.55 -3.89 18.03
C GLY A 243 -4.17 -3.37 19.32
N ARG A 244 -4.67 -4.26 20.19
CA ARG A 244 -5.26 -3.91 21.49
C ARG A 244 -4.24 -3.26 22.44
N LEU A 245 -3.03 -3.80 22.52
CA LEU A 245 -1.95 -3.22 23.33
C LEU A 245 -1.56 -1.82 22.82
N MET A 246 -1.44 -1.65 21.51
CA MET A 246 -1.18 -0.35 20.90
C MET A 246 -2.31 0.66 21.13
N ASP A 247 -3.57 0.20 21.18
CA ASP A 247 -4.71 1.09 21.45
C ASP A 247 -4.65 1.63 22.89
N VAL A 248 -4.22 0.83 23.89
CA VAL A 248 -4.00 1.31 25.26
C VAL A 248 -2.89 2.37 25.30
N LEU A 249 -1.76 2.10 24.65
CA LEU A 249 -0.64 3.04 24.64
C LEU A 249 -0.96 4.36 23.94
N ARG A 250 -1.72 4.33 22.85
CA ARG A 250 -2.14 5.53 22.11
C ARG A 250 -3.15 6.39 22.87
N ALA A 251 -3.95 5.76 23.72
CA ALA A 251 -4.96 6.46 24.53
C ALA A 251 -4.38 7.16 25.76
N ASN A 252 -3.10 6.96 26.05
CA ASN A 252 -2.42 7.56 27.19
C ASN A 252 -1.25 8.42 26.74
N ASP A 253 -1.13 9.60 27.32
CA ASP A 253 -0.05 10.57 27.05
C ASP A 253 1.17 10.36 27.99
N SER A 254 1.12 9.32 28.83
CA SER A 254 2.18 8.96 29.77
C SER A 254 2.36 7.44 29.82
N PRO A 255 3.55 6.95 30.27
CA PRO A 255 3.81 5.54 30.37
C PRO A 255 2.79 4.80 31.24
N VAL A 256 2.27 3.68 30.75
CA VAL A 256 1.29 2.84 31.42
C VAL A 256 1.94 1.68 32.18
N THR A 257 1.29 1.21 33.21
CA THR A 257 1.74 0.05 33.99
C THR A 257 1.49 -1.25 33.21
N ARG A 258 2.17 -2.31 33.65
CA ARG A 258 1.89 -3.65 33.12
C ARG A 258 0.42 -4.06 33.34
N ALA A 259 -0.16 -3.74 34.49
CA ALA A 259 -1.55 -4.06 34.80
C ALA A 259 -2.55 -3.41 33.85
N GLU A 260 -2.29 -2.17 33.41
CA GLU A 260 -3.12 -1.48 32.43
C GLU A 260 -3.06 -2.13 31.05
N LEU A 261 -1.89 -2.66 30.64
CA LEU A 261 -1.76 -3.44 29.41
C LEU A 261 -2.43 -4.82 29.53
N ASP A 262 -2.40 -5.42 30.72
CA ASP A 262 -2.93 -6.77 30.94
C ASP A 262 -4.43 -6.86 30.70
N VAL A 263 -5.19 -5.80 31.01
CA VAL A 263 -6.65 -5.76 30.77
C VAL A 263 -7.02 -5.69 29.29
N ALA A 264 -6.09 -5.34 28.41
CA ALA A 264 -6.35 -5.29 26.97
C ALA A 264 -6.60 -6.68 26.34
N TRP A 265 -6.09 -7.76 26.99
CA TRP A 265 -6.26 -9.13 26.53
C TRP A 265 -6.21 -10.12 27.70
N LEU A 266 -7.39 -10.56 28.15
CA LEU A 266 -7.53 -11.43 29.34
C LEU A 266 -7.62 -12.93 29.00
N THR A 267 -7.90 -13.27 27.74
CA THR A 267 -8.20 -14.64 27.30
C THR A 267 -6.97 -15.56 27.26
N ASP A 268 -5.80 -15.02 26.92
CA ASP A 268 -4.54 -15.78 26.81
C ASP A 268 -3.36 -14.87 27.18
N THR A 269 -2.85 -15.10 28.39
CA THR A 269 -1.73 -14.32 28.95
C THR A 269 -0.43 -14.55 28.19
N ALA A 270 -0.15 -15.78 27.75
CA ALA A 270 1.05 -16.11 27.01
C ALA A 270 1.04 -15.46 25.62
N GLN A 271 -0.12 -15.41 24.96
CA GLN A 271 -0.29 -14.70 23.69
C GLN A 271 -0.09 -13.19 23.87
N ARG A 272 -0.64 -12.60 24.94
CA ARG A 272 -0.47 -11.18 25.26
C ARG A 272 1.01 -10.85 25.47
N ASP A 273 1.72 -11.64 26.24
CA ASP A 273 3.15 -11.44 26.53
C ASP A 273 3.98 -11.54 25.25
N ARG A 274 3.76 -12.56 24.45
CA ARG A 274 4.37 -12.71 23.13
C ARG A 274 4.15 -11.49 22.24
N ALA A 275 2.90 -10.99 22.23
CA ALA A 275 2.54 -9.79 21.46
C ALA A 275 3.26 -8.53 21.97
N LEU A 276 3.33 -8.32 23.30
CA LEU A 276 4.04 -7.21 23.91
C LEU A 276 5.54 -7.25 23.62
N TYR A 277 6.18 -8.42 23.82
CA TYR A 277 7.61 -8.58 23.49
C TYR A 277 7.90 -8.33 22.01
N SER A 278 6.99 -8.73 21.13
CA SER A 278 7.14 -8.44 19.70
C SER A 278 6.99 -6.96 19.36
N LEU A 279 6.20 -6.18 20.12
CA LEU A 279 6.10 -4.72 19.97
C LEU A 279 7.38 -4.02 20.43
N LEU A 280 7.97 -4.48 21.56
CA LEU A 280 9.27 -4.02 22.04
C LEU A 280 10.40 -4.32 21.04
N ALA A 281 10.45 -5.56 20.54
CA ALA A 281 11.43 -5.97 19.53
C ALA A 281 11.33 -5.19 18.22
N ASP A 282 10.10 -4.77 17.85
CA ASP A 282 9.85 -3.92 16.68
C ASP A 282 10.25 -2.46 16.91
N GLY A 283 10.55 -2.06 18.15
CA GLY A 283 10.79 -0.68 18.55
C GLY A 283 9.57 0.20 18.32
N LEU A 284 8.38 -0.31 18.59
CA LEU A 284 7.11 0.41 18.57
C LEU A 284 6.67 0.81 19.98
N VAL A 285 7.17 0.07 20.97
CA VAL A 285 6.95 0.27 22.39
C VAL A 285 8.31 0.28 23.08
N THR A 286 8.46 1.10 24.07
CA THR A 286 9.63 1.14 24.97
C THR A 286 9.22 0.78 26.38
N GLN A 287 10.15 0.26 27.17
CA GLN A 287 9.99 0.08 28.60
C GLN A 287 10.84 1.10 29.33
N THR A 288 10.21 1.88 30.17
CA THR A 288 10.86 2.91 30.98
C THR A 288 11.68 2.29 32.13
N ARG A 289 12.56 3.07 32.75
CA ARG A 289 13.42 2.59 33.86
C ARG A 289 12.64 2.10 35.09
N ASP A 290 11.45 2.66 35.32
CA ASP A 290 10.55 2.26 36.40
C ASP A 290 9.64 1.08 36.01
N GLY A 291 9.86 0.44 34.84
CA GLY A 291 9.17 -0.75 34.39
C GLY A 291 7.83 -0.53 33.72
N ARG A 292 7.44 0.72 33.43
CA ARG A 292 6.22 1.06 32.67
C ARG A 292 6.47 0.91 31.17
N PHE A 293 5.42 1.04 30.38
CA PHE A 293 5.47 0.91 28.93
C PHE A 293 4.89 2.16 28.26
N ALA A 294 5.55 2.61 27.21
CA ALA A 294 5.17 3.78 26.43
C ALA A 294 5.31 3.51 24.93
N LEU A 295 4.75 4.40 24.09
CA LEU A 295 5.10 4.42 22.68
C LEU A 295 6.57 4.80 22.51
N ALA A 296 7.21 4.32 21.45
CA ALA A 296 8.58 4.68 21.14
C ALA A 296 8.77 6.20 21.09
N GLY A 297 9.78 6.73 21.79
CA GLY A 297 10.05 8.17 21.90
C GLY A 297 9.38 8.87 23.08
N GLU A 298 8.77 8.13 24.00
CA GLU A 298 8.19 8.65 25.27
C GLU A 298 8.88 7.96 26.46
N GLU A 299 10.16 8.20 26.65
CA GLU A 299 10.97 7.63 27.73
C GLU A 299 10.95 8.50 29.01
#